data_5b2c5bddb073c542d072bc8632203c84
#
_entry.id   5b2c5bddb073c542d072bc8632203c84
#
_cell.length_a   1.000
_cell.length_b   1.000
_cell.length_c   1.000
_cell.angle_alpha   90.00
_cell.angle_beta   90.00
_cell.angle_gamma   90.00
#
_symmetry.space_group_name_H-M   'P 1'
#
loop_
_entity.id
_entity.type
_entity.pdbx_description
1 polymer ?
#
loop_
_entity_poly.entity_id
_entity_poly.type
_entity_poly.pdbx_seq_one_letter_code
_entity_poly.pdbx_strand_id
1 'polypeptide(L)'
;MQRKHYAKKTTAGDASRLKVGVVVSEFNSDITGPMLAAALETLREWKVSERAISIMHVPGSFELPLAASHLIMKKKVDAVIALGCVIKGETKHDEYISHAVSHGLMSIMLDTGVPIGFGVITPNNLAQAKARSRGKANKGIEAAVAALSMALRVN
;
A
#
# COMPACT_ATOMS: atom_id res chain seq x y z
N MET A 1 -19.81 -1.54 -1.73
CA MET A 1 -19.55 -0.14 -1.34
C MET A 1 -19.33 0.69 -2.59
N GLN A 2 -20.20 1.63 -2.86
CA GLN A 2 -20.07 2.47 -4.05
C GLN A 2 -19.02 3.55 -3.81
N ARG A 3 -17.95 3.51 -4.62
CA ARG A 3 -16.75 4.38 -4.52
C ARG A 3 -16.97 5.89 -4.75
N LYS A 4 -18.13 6.30 -5.20
CA LYS A 4 -18.38 7.70 -5.64
C LYS A 4 -18.23 8.77 -4.54
N HIS A 5 -18.21 8.39 -3.28
CA HIS A 5 -18.17 9.35 -2.16
C HIS A 5 -16.83 9.48 -1.45
N TYR A 6 -15.91 8.47 -1.56
CA TYR A 6 -14.63 8.53 -0.84
C TYR A 6 -13.55 9.33 -1.60
N ALA A 7 -13.66 9.41 -2.92
CA ALA A 7 -12.71 10.18 -3.75
C ALA A 7 -12.90 11.71 -3.70
N LYS A 8 -13.91 12.19 -2.99
CA LYS A 8 -14.16 13.63 -2.83
C LYS A 8 -13.38 14.16 -1.62
N LYS A 9 -12.24 14.78 -1.93
CA LYS A 9 -11.49 15.70 -1.06
C LYS A 9 -10.70 15.04 0.08
N THR A 10 -9.64 14.35 -0.24
CA THR A 10 -8.48 14.46 0.64
C THR A 10 -7.55 15.51 0.05
N THR A 11 -7.69 16.74 0.52
CA THR A 11 -6.67 17.76 0.28
C THR A 11 -5.37 17.22 0.85
N ALA A 12 -4.27 17.31 0.11
CA ALA A 12 -2.97 16.86 0.60
C ALA A 12 -2.67 17.53 1.95
N GLY A 13 -2.32 16.73 2.94
CA GLY A 13 -1.90 17.20 4.24
C GLY A 13 -0.40 17.48 4.27
N ASP A 14 0.08 17.97 5.39
CA ASP A 14 1.52 18.12 5.65
C ASP A 14 2.06 16.94 6.44
N ALA A 15 2.72 16.02 5.74
CA ALA A 15 3.36 14.83 6.29
C ALA A 15 4.90 14.94 6.30
N SER A 16 5.43 16.15 6.25
CA SER A 16 6.88 16.42 6.15
C SER A 16 7.71 15.85 7.29
N ARG A 17 7.10 15.56 8.43
CA ARG A 17 7.76 14.97 9.61
C ARG A 17 7.75 13.45 9.62
N LEU A 18 6.97 12.82 8.77
CA LEU A 18 6.79 11.36 8.78
C LEU A 18 7.91 10.64 8.03
N LYS A 19 8.30 9.49 8.58
CA LYS A 19 9.09 8.48 7.88
C LYS A 19 8.13 7.42 7.33
N VAL A 20 8.24 7.11 6.07
CA VAL A 20 7.29 6.21 5.39
C VAL A 20 8.01 5.03 4.77
N GLY A 21 7.50 3.83 5.05
CA GLY A 21 7.91 2.61 4.37
C GLY A 21 6.98 2.30 3.21
N VAL A 22 7.53 1.79 2.12
CA VAL A 22 6.74 1.23 1.01
C VAL A 22 7.23 -0.19 0.75
N VAL A 23 6.34 -1.15 0.85
CA VAL A 23 6.62 -2.54 0.48
C VAL A 23 5.84 -2.88 -0.78
N VAL A 24 6.51 -3.46 -1.77
CA VAL A 24 5.93 -3.69 -3.09
C VAL A 24 6.32 -5.06 -3.63
N SER A 25 5.33 -5.83 -4.10
CA SER A 25 5.57 -7.13 -4.71
C SER A 25 6.06 -7.01 -6.14
N GLU A 26 7.05 -7.82 -6.50
CA GLU A 26 7.60 -7.91 -7.85
C GLU A 26 6.72 -8.77 -8.77
N PHE A 27 6.04 -9.76 -8.22
CA PHE A 27 5.07 -10.54 -8.97
C PHE A 27 3.95 -9.62 -9.47
N ASN A 28 3.63 -9.67 -10.75
CA ASN A 28 2.77 -8.71 -11.45
C ASN A 28 3.33 -7.28 -11.45
N SER A 29 4.64 -7.11 -11.70
CA SER A 29 5.31 -5.79 -11.68
C SER A 29 4.73 -4.77 -12.67
N ASP A 30 4.13 -5.22 -13.77
CA ASP A 30 3.41 -4.34 -14.72
C ASP A 30 2.19 -3.65 -14.07
N ILE A 31 1.71 -4.19 -12.96
CA ILE A 31 0.60 -3.67 -12.16
C ILE A 31 1.12 -2.93 -10.94
N THR A 32 2.02 -3.55 -10.17
CA THR A 32 2.52 -2.95 -8.92
C THR A 32 3.48 -1.79 -9.16
N GLY A 33 4.22 -1.78 -10.28
CA GLY A 33 5.12 -0.68 -10.64
C GLY A 33 4.39 0.68 -10.79
N PRO A 34 3.34 0.77 -11.62
CA PRO A 34 2.52 1.97 -11.69
C PRO A 34 1.85 2.37 -10.37
N MET A 35 1.51 1.39 -9.51
CA MET A 35 0.97 1.67 -8.18
C MET A 35 2.04 2.28 -7.27
N LEU A 36 3.27 1.78 -7.32
CA LEU A 36 4.41 2.36 -6.61
C LEU A 36 4.68 3.79 -7.05
N ALA A 37 4.73 4.04 -8.37
CA ALA A 37 4.96 5.38 -8.89
C ALA A 37 3.90 6.37 -8.40
N ALA A 38 2.62 5.98 -8.41
CA ALA A 38 1.53 6.81 -7.93
C ALA A 38 1.57 7.04 -6.41
N ALA A 39 1.95 6.03 -5.64
CA ALA A 39 2.14 6.18 -4.20
C ALA A 39 3.29 7.16 -3.88
N LEU A 40 4.42 7.06 -4.57
CA LEU A 40 5.55 7.98 -4.40
C LEU A 40 5.19 9.41 -4.78
N GLU A 41 4.41 9.63 -5.84
CA GLU A 41 3.90 10.95 -6.19
C GLU A 41 2.98 11.52 -5.10
N THR A 42 2.09 10.69 -4.55
CA THR A 42 1.23 11.08 -3.42
C THR A 42 2.07 11.47 -2.19
N LEU A 43 3.13 10.71 -1.88
CA LEU A 43 4.04 11.07 -0.79
C LEU A 43 4.69 12.44 -1.01
N ARG A 44 5.09 12.73 -2.24
CA ARG A 44 5.66 14.05 -2.62
C ARG A 44 4.63 15.18 -2.45
N GLU A 45 3.41 14.98 -2.92
CA GLU A 45 2.32 15.95 -2.74
C GLU A 45 2.02 16.24 -1.26
N TRP A 46 2.19 15.24 -0.39
CA TRP A 46 2.04 15.36 1.05
C TRP A 46 3.33 15.82 1.76
N LYS A 47 4.33 16.25 1.01
CA LYS A 47 5.61 16.82 1.49
C LYS A 47 6.52 15.85 2.24
N VAL A 48 6.33 14.55 2.07
CA VAL A 48 7.26 13.56 2.62
C VAL A 48 8.60 13.67 1.90
N SER A 49 9.67 13.86 2.66
CA SER A 49 11.03 13.95 2.10
C SER A 49 11.46 12.61 1.49
N GLU A 50 12.11 12.63 0.34
CA GLU A 50 12.67 11.41 -0.27
C GLU A 50 13.60 10.64 0.67
N ARG A 51 14.36 11.35 1.49
CA ARG A 51 15.25 10.75 2.51
C ARG A 51 14.50 10.01 3.61
N ALA A 52 13.22 10.34 3.80
CA ALA A 52 12.35 9.72 4.80
C ALA A 52 11.56 8.53 4.24
N ILE A 53 11.76 8.16 2.98
CA ILE A 53 11.08 7.05 2.32
C ILE A 53 12.02 5.85 2.24
N SER A 54 11.57 4.71 2.75
CA SER A 54 12.25 3.42 2.62
C SER A 54 11.43 2.47 1.77
N ILE A 55 11.96 2.03 0.64
CA ILE A 55 11.26 1.11 -0.29
C ILE A 55 11.88 -0.27 -0.16
N MET A 56 11.04 -1.31 -0.07
CA MET A 56 11.45 -2.70 -0.09
C MET A 56 10.64 -3.47 -1.13
N HIS A 57 11.34 -4.03 -2.10
CA HIS A 57 10.77 -4.96 -3.07
C HIS A 57 10.78 -6.38 -2.50
N VAL A 58 9.68 -7.12 -2.70
CA VAL A 58 9.53 -8.50 -2.24
C VAL A 58 9.03 -9.38 -3.39
N PRO A 59 9.30 -10.70 -3.35
CA PRO A 59 8.94 -11.59 -4.47
C PRO A 59 7.46 -11.57 -4.82
N GLY A 60 6.59 -11.69 -3.82
CA GLY A 60 5.15 -11.74 -4.02
C GLY A 60 4.37 -11.03 -2.92
N SER A 61 3.05 -11.01 -3.06
CA SER A 61 2.20 -10.37 -2.05
C SER A 61 2.25 -11.08 -0.69
N PHE A 62 2.54 -12.38 -0.69
CA PHE A 62 2.63 -13.17 0.56
C PHE A 62 3.74 -12.69 1.49
N GLU A 63 4.81 -12.10 0.96
CA GLU A 63 5.96 -11.59 1.71
C GLU A 63 5.77 -10.15 2.24
N LEU A 64 4.71 -9.45 1.81
CA LEU A 64 4.45 -8.06 2.22
C LEU A 64 4.33 -7.87 3.73
N PRO A 65 3.65 -8.75 4.50
CA PRO A 65 3.56 -8.58 5.95
C PRO A 65 4.92 -8.63 6.64
N LEU A 66 5.79 -9.57 6.27
CA LEU A 66 7.14 -9.65 6.85
C LEU A 66 7.95 -8.39 6.53
N ALA A 67 7.91 -7.91 5.30
CA ALA A 67 8.61 -6.71 4.89
C ALA A 67 8.08 -5.45 5.61
N ALA A 68 6.77 -5.34 5.78
CA ALA A 68 6.16 -4.25 6.55
C ALA A 68 6.64 -4.25 8.01
N SER A 69 6.60 -5.41 8.67
CA SER A 69 7.13 -5.58 10.03
C SER A 69 8.61 -5.19 10.12
N HIS A 70 9.41 -5.60 9.14
CA HIS A 70 10.83 -5.26 9.09
C HIS A 70 11.07 -3.75 9.01
N LEU A 71 10.36 -3.03 8.13
CA LEU A 71 10.51 -1.59 8.02
C LEU A 71 10.08 -0.86 9.30
N ILE A 72 9.00 -1.30 9.93
CA ILE A 72 8.54 -0.74 11.21
C ILE A 72 9.59 -0.94 12.29
N MET A 73 10.09 -2.14 12.45
CA MET A 73 11.03 -2.47 13.53
C MET A 73 12.43 -1.91 13.31
N LYS A 74 12.94 -1.96 12.09
CA LYS A 74 14.35 -1.61 11.79
C LYS A 74 14.53 -0.18 11.30
N LYS A 75 13.60 0.33 10.50
CA LYS A 75 13.68 1.70 9.97
C LYS A 75 12.89 2.71 10.80
N LYS A 76 12.09 2.24 11.77
CA LYS A 76 11.27 3.10 12.64
C LYS A 76 10.39 4.05 11.83
N VAL A 77 9.71 3.50 10.82
CA VAL A 77 8.77 4.26 9.99
C VAL A 77 7.48 4.54 10.74
N ASP A 78 6.84 5.67 10.43
CA ASP A 78 5.59 6.13 11.05
C ASP A 78 4.34 5.63 10.30
N ALA A 79 4.54 5.17 9.08
CA ALA A 79 3.50 4.57 8.24
C ALA A 79 4.10 3.60 7.22
N VAL A 80 3.33 2.63 6.77
CA VAL A 80 3.72 1.72 5.68
C VAL A 80 2.64 1.75 4.60
N ILE A 81 3.07 1.68 3.34
CA ILE A 81 2.20 1.45 2.19
C ILE A 81 2.53 0.07 1.64
N ALA A 82 1.55 -0.83 1.61
CA ALA A 82 1.73 -2.18 1.09
C ALA A 82 1.06 -2.32 -0.28
N LEU A 83 1.85 -2.61 -1.31
CA LEU A 83 1.42 -2.68 -2.70
C LEU A 83 1.61 -4.10 -3.25
N GLY A 84 0.53 -4.71 -3.71
CA GLY A 84 0.54 -6.03 -4.29
C GLY A 84 -0.62 -6.25 -5.26
N CYS A 85 -0.51 -7.31 -6.05
CA CYS A 85 -1.55 -7.70 -6.98
C CYS A 85 -1.68 -9.22 -7.03
N VAL A 86 -2.82 -9.72 -6.59
CA VAL A 86 -3.17 -11.14 -6.60
C VAL A 86 -4.35 -11.33 -7.57
N ILE A 87 -4.04 -11.74 -8.80
CA ILE A 87 -5.07 -11.99 -9.82
C ILE A 87 -5.68 -13.36 -9.57
N LYS A 88 -7.01 -13.45 -9.67
CA LYS A 88 -7.74 -14.71 -9.52
C LYS A 88 -7.20 -15.77 -10.47
N GLY A 89 -6.84 -16.93 -9.91
CA GLY A 89 -6.36 -18.09 -10.64
C GLY A 89 -7.46 -19.15 -10.83
N GLU A 90 -7.06 -20.31 -11.36
CA GLU A 90 -7.93 -21.47 -11.55
C GLU A 90 -8.18 -22.24 -10.24
N THR A 91 -7.30 -22.07 -9.27
CA THR A 91 -7.38 -22.72 -7.95
C THR A 91 -7.69 -21.69 -6.88
N LYS A 92 -7.86 -22.13 -5.62
CA LYS A 92 -8.06 -21.25 -4.46
C LYS A 92 -6.80 -20.59 -3.90
N HIS A 93 -5.68 -20.72 -4.60
CA HIS A 93 -4.38 -20.20 -4.13
C HIS A 93 -4.41 -18.69 -3.90
N ASP A 94 -5.06 -17.95 -4.79
CA ASP A 94 -5.24 -16.49 -4.67
C ASP A 94 -6.06 -16.11 -3.44
N GLU A 95 -7.08 -16.90 -3.07
CA GLU A 95 -7.87 -16.68 -1.86
C GLU A 95 -7.02 -16.84 -0.60
N TYR A 96 -6.22 -17.91 -0.51
CA TYR A 96 -5.34 -18.13 0.63
C TYR A 96 -4.29 -17.03 0.79
N ILE A 97 -3.66 -16.61 -0.30
CA ILE A 97 -2.69 -15.50 -0.28
C ILE A 97 -3.37 -14.22 0.19
N SER A 98 -4.51 -13.87 -0.41
CA SER A 98 -5.21 -12.62 -0.12
C SER A 98 -5.67 -12.54 1.34
N HIS A 99 -6.19 -13.64 1.88
CA HIS A 99 -6.60 -13.73 3.28
C HIS A 99 -5.40 -13.63 4.23
N ALA A 100 -4.32 -14.37 3.96
CA ALA A 100 -3.13 -14.35 4.79
C ALA A 100 -2.48 -12.95 4.82
N VAL A 101 -2.39 -12.29 3.66
CA VAL A 101 -1.79 -10.96 3.53
C VAL A 101 -2.62 -9.91 4.24
N SER A 102 -3.94 -9.87 4.00
CA SER A 102 -4.81 -8.88 4.65
C SER A 102 -4.84 -9.07 6.17
N HIS A 103 -4.90 -10.31 6.65
CA HIS A 103 -4.85 -10.61 8.08
C HIS A 103 -3.49 -10.27 8.68
N GLY A 104 -2.41 -10.64 8.02
CA GLY A 104 -1.05 -10.35 8.49
C GLY A 104 -0.77 -8.86 8.61
N LEU A 105 -1.13 -8.06 7.59
CA LEU A 105 -0.95 -6.61 7.64
C LEU A 105 -1.82 -5.95 8.72
N MET A 106 -3.06 -6.41 8.90
CA MET A 106 -3.94 -5.91 9.96
C MET A 106 -3.36 -6.21 11.34
N SER A 107 -2.88 -7.43 11.58
CA SER A 107 -2.26 -7.82 12.86
C SER A 107 -1.07 -6.93 13.18
N ILE A 108 -0.16 -6.73 12.22
CA ILE A 108 1.03 -5.88 12.39
C ILE A 108 0.61 -4.45 12.75
N MET A 109 -0.38 -3.90 12.05
CA MET A 109 -0.88 -2.56 12.30
C MET A 109 -1.43 -2.40 13.72
N LEU A 110 -2.20 -3.38 14.21
CA LEU A 110 -2.77 -3.37 15.55
C LEU A 110 -1.71 -3.59 16.63
N ASP A 111 -0.75 -4.49 16.39
CA ASP A 111 0.30 -4.84 17.36
C ASP A 111 1.32 -3.71 17.52
N THR A 112 1.60 -2.97 16.45
CA THR A 112 2.63 -1.92 16.43
C THR A 112 2.08 -0.52 16.60
N GLY A 113 0.79 -0.31 16.34
CA GLY A 113 0.19 1.02 16.25
C GLY A 113 0.61 1.83 15.02
N VAL A 114 1.39 1.24 14.10
CA VAL A 114 1.85 1.90 12.87
C VAL A 114 0.84 1.67 11.75
N PRO A 115 0.25 2.73 11.18
CA PRO A 115 -0.72 2.60 10.10
C PRO A 115 -0.13 1.93 8.86
N ILE A 116 -0.89 1.02 8.26
CA ILE A 116 -0.54 0.39 6.99
C ILE A 116 -1.63 0.68 5.96
N GLY A 117 -1.27 1.36 4.90
CA GLY A 117 -2.14 1.56 3.74
C GLY A 117 -2.23 0.29 2.90
N PHE A 118 -3.43 -0.27 2.78
CA PHE A 118 -3.68 -1.53 2.09
C PHE A 118 -3.88 -1.31 0.59
N GLY A 119 -2.80 -1.45 -0.17
CA GLY A 119 -2.77 -1.37 -1.63
C GLY A 119 -2.62 -2.73 -2.31
N VAL A 120 -3.07 -3.79 -1.68
CA VAL A 120 -3.09 -5.12 -2.31
C VAL A 120 -4.41 -5.31 -3.03
N ILE A 121 -4.34 -5.39 -4.36
CA ILE A 121 -5.53 -5.57 -5.20
C ILE A 121 -5.74 -7.05 -5.54
N THR A 122 -7.01 -7.44 -5.61
CA THR A 122 -7.42 -8.82 -5.86
C THR A 122 -8.41 -8.88 -7.04
N PRO A 123 -7.96 -8.52 -8.24
CA PRO A 123 -8.82 -8.48 -9.41
C PRO A 123 -9.12 -9.88 -9.95
N ASN A 124 -10.28 -10.02 -10.62
CA ASN A 124 -10.65 -11.28 -11.27
C ASN A 124 -9.86 -11.56 -12.56
N ASN A 125 -9.29 -10.54 -13.17
CA ASN A 125 -8.53 -10.65 -14.41
C ASN A 125 -7.55 -9.46 -14.58
N LEU A 126 -6.68 -9.57 -15.58
CA LEU A 126 -5.67 -8.57 -15.88
C LEU A 126 -6.25 -7.21 -16.26
N ALA A 127 -7.39 -7.15 -16.95
CA ALA A 127 -8.04 -5.90 -17.33
C ALA A 127 -8.48 -5.11 -16.08
N GLN A 128 -9.05 -5.79 -15.10
CA GLN A 128 -9.39 -5.20 -13.82
C GLN A 128 -8.16 -4.74 -13.02
N ALA A 129 -7.06 -5.51 -13.07
CA ALA A 129 -5.80 -5.12 -12.45
C ALA A 129 -5.26 -3.81 -13.05
N LYS A 130 -5.20 -3.73 -14.37
CA LYS A 130 -4.76 -2.52 -15.10
C LYS A 130 -5.63 -1.31 -14.77
N ALA A 131 -6.95 -1.47 -14.70
CA ALA A 131 -7.88 -0.38 -14.36
C ALA A 131 -7.65 0.17 -12.94
N ARG A 132 -7.14 -0.65 -12.02
CA ARG A 132 -6.89 -0.29 -10.60
C ARG A 132 -5.46 0.17 -10.31
N SER A 133 -4.58 0.06 -11.30
CA SER A 133 -3.17 0.44 -11.16
C SER A 133 -2.82 1.71 -11.92
N ARG A 134 -3.78 2.38 -12.58
CA ARG A 134 -3.53 3.52 -13.46
C ARG A 134 -4.54 4.64 -13.27
N GLY A 135 -4.13 5.86 -13.63
CA GLY A 135 -4.99 7.04 -13.61
C GLY A 135 -5.54 7.36 -12.21
N LYS A 136 -6.70 7.99 -12.17
CA LYS A 136 -7.35 8.42 -10.92
C LYS A 136 -7.86 7.28 -10.04
N ALA A 137 -8.02 6.08 -10.61
CA ALA A 137 -8.45 4.89 -9.89
C ALA A 137 -7.27 4.06 -9.34
N ASN A 138 -6.05 4.56 -9.46
CA ASN A 138 -4.84 3.89 -9.01
C ASN A 138 -4.88 3.65 -7.50
N LYS A 139 -4.81 2.40 -7.10
CA LYS A 139 -4.90 1.98 -5.68
C LYS A 139 -3.66 2.33 -4.87
N GLY A 140 -2.55 2.61 -5.52
CA GLY A 140 -1.36 3.18 -4.86
C GLY A 140 -1.65 4.54 -4.23
N ILE A 141 -2.42 5.39 -4.92
CA ILE A 141 -2.86 6.69 -4.38
C ILE A 141 -3.71 6.49 -3.12
N GLU A 142 -4.75 5.66 -3.21
CA GLU A 142 -5.66 5.42 -2.09
C GLU A 142 -4.93 4.85 -0.86
N ALA A 143 -4.01 3.90 -1.08
CA ALA A 143 -3.22 3.31 0.00
C ALA A 143 -2.28 4.34 0.66
N ALA A 144 -1.62 5.18 -0.14
CA ALA A 144 -0.77 6.24 0.38
C ALA A 144 -1.55 7.27 1.20
N VAL A 145 -2.68 7.76 0.68
CA VAL A 145 -3.55 8.69 1.39
C VAL A 145 -4.06 8.10 2.71
N ALA A 146 -4.48 6.82 2.71
CA ALA A 146 -4.95 6.16 3.92
C ALA A 146 -3.85 6.06 4.98
N ALA A 147 -2.66 5.63 4.60
CA ALA A 147 -1.51 5.51 5.50
C ALA A 147 -1.14 6.86 6.12
N LEU A 148 -0.97 7.89 5.29
CA LEU A 148 -0.59 9.24 5.75
C LEU A 148 -1.69 9.87 6.62
N SER A 149 -2.95 9.76 6.22
CA SER A 149 -4.07 10.31 6.97
C SER A 149 -4.18 9.69 8.36
N MET A 150 -3.94 8.39 8.49
CA MET A 150 -3.93 7.71 9.79
C MET A 150 -2.69 8.06 10.61
N ALA A 151 -1.51 8.12 9.99
CA ALA A 151 -0.28 8.48 10.69
C ALA A 151 -0.36 9.89 11.30
N LEU A 152 -0.95 10.85 10.60
CA LEU A 152 -1.17 12.21 11.12
C LEU A 152 -2.18 12.27 12.28
N ARG A 153 -3.03 11.25 12.43
CA ARG A 153 -4.01 11.17 13.52
C ARG A 153 -3.47 10.50 14.77
N VAL A 154 -2.55 9.54 14.61
CA VAL A 154 -2.04 8.72 15.72
C VAL A 154 -0.66 9.15 16.24
N ASN A 155 -0.01 10.05 15.52
CA ASN A 155 1.28 10.66 15.93
C ASN A 155 1.05 12.16 16.32
#